data_a136516a27b7a25cf2ec24e5496a8be9
#
_entry.id   a136516a27b7a25cf2ec24e5496a8be9
#
_cell.length_a   1.000
_cell.length_b   1.000
_cell.length_c   1.000
_cell.angle_alpha   90.00
_cell.angle_beta   90.00
_cell.angle_gamma   90.00
#
_symmetry.space_group_name_H-M   'P 1'
#
loop_
_entity.id
_entity.type
_entity.pdbx_description
1 polymer ?
#
loop_
_entity_poly.entity_id
_entity_poly.type
_entity_poly.pdbx_seq_one_letter_code
_entity_poly.pdbx_strand_id
1 'polypeptide(L)'
;MKYLILFVLPLLIMSADYETQKYDVVLKDNNFEIRYYPSVIKAKVISENGANNNFMKLFKYISGNNSNNEKIAMTTPVYLSKEDNINSIEFVMPAKHNMDNISKPNDENIKIYESKAGHYASVRFSGWGNRKKIKNYSNILYDKLNVLDIKHIGSPYFVSYNSPYKVFNRRNEVMVKIEYNTNLQ
;
A
#
# COMPACT_ATOMS: atom_id res chain seq x y z
N MET A 1 48.01 -26.30 -20.17
CA MET A 1 46.75 -26.15 -19.35
C MET A 1 46.46 -24.67 -19.17
N LYS A 2 45.42 -24.15 -19.83
CA LYS A 2 44.97 -22.74 -19.68
C LYS A 2 43.92 -22.71 -18.59
N TYR A 3 44.19 -22.05 -17.47
CA TYR A 3 43.21 -21.83 -16.41
C TYR A 3 42.26 -20.67 -16.82
N LEU A 4 40.99 -20.99 -17.03
CA LEU A 4 39.93 -20.00 -17.25
C LEU A 4 39.52 -19.46 -15.87
N ILE A 5 39.98 -18.28 -15.52
CA ILE A 5 39.55 -17.58 -14.29
C ILE A 5 38.16 -16.99 -14.58
N LEU A 6 37.14 -17.66 -14.04
CA LEU A 6 35.75 -17.17 -14.07
C LEU A 6 35.60 -16.02 -13.06
N PHE A 7 35.59 -14.79 -13.54
CA PHE A 7 35.34 -13.60 -12.73
C PHE A 7 33.86 -13.55 -12.39
N VAL A 8 33.46 -14.07 -11.22
CA VAL A 8 32.13 -13.92 -10.70
C VAL A 8 32.00 -12.48 -10.13
N LEU A 9 31.44 -11.60 -10.91
CA LEU A 9 31.13 -10.23 -10.46
C LEU A 9 29.99 -10.33 -9.43
N PRO A 10 30.17 -9.88 -8.17
CA PRO A 10 29.09 -9.87 -7.22
C PRO A 10 28.03 -8.87 -7.67
N LEU A 11 26.86 -9.37 -8.03
CA LEU A 11 25.69 -8.56 -8.32
C LEU A 11 25.24 -7.91 -7.00
N LEU A 12 25.68 -6.68 -6.74
CA LEU A 12 25.18 -5.86 -5.63
C LEU A 12 23.69 -5.58 -5.88
N ILE A 13 22.82 -6.39 -5.29
CA ILE A 13 21.39 -6.13 -5.23
C ILE A 13 21.21 -4.93 -4.27
N MET A 14 21.22 -3.73 -4.80
CA MET A 14 20.81 -2.55 -4.05
C MET A 14 19.33 -2.70 -3.73
N SER A 15 19.01 -3.08 -2.51
CA SER A 15 17.66 -2.96 -1.96
C SER A 15 17.35 -1.46 -1.86
N ALA A 16 16.49 -0.94 -2.71
CA ALA A 16 15.98 0.40 -2.52
C ALA A 16 15.15 0.42 -1.23
N ASP A 17 15.60 1.17 -0.26
CA ASP A 17 14.92 1.35 1.02
C ASP A 17 13.84 2.42 0.82
N TYR A 18 12.60 1.99 0.60
CA TYR A 18 11.47 2.89 0.42
C TYR A 18 10.96 3.40 1.77
N GLU A 19 10.67 4.69 1.87
CA GLU A 19 9.95 5.23 3.01
C GLU A 19 8.65 4.46 3.21
N THR A 20 8.40 4.00 4.43
CA THR A 20 7.20 3.26 4.80
C THR A 20 6.26 4.14 5.61
N GLN A 21 4.97 4.16 5.25
CA GLN A 21 3.95 4.85 6.02
C GLN A 21 3.98 4.41 7.48
N LYS A 22 4.12 5.38 8.39
CA LYS A 22 4.16 5.14 9.84
C LYS A 22 2.76 4.86 10.38
N TYR A 23 2.70 4.04 11.42
CA TYR A 23 1.51 3.73 12.19
C TYR A 23 1.89 3.27 13.60
N ASP A 24 0.95 3.39 14.53
CA ASP A 24 1.07 2.85 15.88
C ASP A 24 0.28 1.54 15.97
N VAL A 25 0.89 0.51 16.60
CA VAL A 25 0.20 -0.76 16.83
C VAL A 25 -0.58 -0.64 18.14
N VAL A 26 -1.90 -0.76 18.05
CA VAL A 26 -2.82 -0.69 19.20
C VAL A 26 -3.06 -2.08 19.79
N LEU A 27 -3.23 -3.09 18.93
CA LEU A 27 -3.39 -4.49 19.32
C LEU A 27 -2.65 -5.37 18.32
N LYS A 28 -2.03 -6.43 18.83
CA LYS A 28 -1.34 -7.44 18.01
C LYS A 28 -1.66 -8.85 18.50
N ASP A 29 -2.11 -9.68 17.56
CA ASP A 29 -2.34 -11.11 17.74
C ASP A 29 -1.83 -11.88 16.51
N ASN A 30 -0.67 -12.52 16.62
CA ASN A 30 0.00 -13.23 15.53
C ASN A 30 0.20 -12.35 14.27
N ASN A 31 -0.53 -12.64 13.20
CA ASN A 31 -0.50 -11.90 11.94
C ASN A 31 -1.64 -10.88 11.79
N PHE A 32 -2.48 -10.75 12.82
CA PHE A 32 -3.54 -9.74 12.93
C PHE A 32 -3.06 -8.57 13.78
N GLU A 33 -3.32 -7.34 13.32
CA GLU A 33 -3.01 -6.11 14.06
C GLU A 33 -4.14 -5.10 13.91
N ILE A 34 -4.45 -4.38 15.01
CA ILE A 34 -5.19 -3.12 14.98
C ILE A 34 -4.16 -2.01 15.07
N ARG A 35 -4.24 -1.05 14.16
CA ARG A 35 -3.27 0.03 14.00
C ARG A 35 -3.97 1.37 13.94
N TYR A 36 -3.34 2.39 14.50
CA TYR A 36 -3.71 3.78 14.28
C TYR A 36 -2.80 4.37 13.21
N TYR A 37 -3.39 4.94 12.18
CA TYR A 37 -2.69 5.66 11.11
C TYR A 37 -2.97 7.14 11.24
N PRO A 38 -1.94 8.02 11.32
CA PRO A 38 -2.11 9.46 11.19
C PRO A 38 -2.57 9.83 9.78
N SER A 39 -3.04 11.08 9.62
CA SER A 39 -3.33 11.62 8.30
C SER A 39 -2.06 11.68 7.44
N VAL A 40 -2.19 11.39 6.14
CA VAL A 40 -1.09 11.45 5.17
C VAL A 40 -1.64 11.88 3.81
N ILE A 41 -0.77 12.48 2.99
CA ILE A 41 -1.11 12.78 1.61
C ILE A 41 -1.06 11.50 0.77
N LYS A 42 -2.09 11.32 -0.05
CA LYS A 42 -2.19 10.20 -0.99
C LYS A 42 -2.49 10.69 -2.40
N ALA A 43 -1.94 9.97 -3.37
CA ALA A 43 -2.32 10.07 -4.77
C ALA A 43 -3.15 8.84 -5.15
N LYS A 44 -4.35 9.05 -5.70
CA LYS A 44 -5.31 7.99 -6.03
C LYS A 44 -5.73 8.06 -7.48
N VAL A 45 -5.79 6.91 -8.13
CA VAL A 45 -6.47 6.71 -9.42
C VAL A 45 -7.60 5.72 -9.24
N ILE A 46 -8.74 6.05 -9.85
CA ILE A 46 -9.92 5.18 -9.93
C ILE A 46 -10.14 4.83 -11.40
N SER A 47 -10.49 3.59 -11.67
CA SER A 47 -10.92 3.14 -12.99
C SER A 47 -12.07 2.17 -12.90
N GLU A 48 -12.96 2.24 -13.87
CA GLU A 48 -14.02 1.27 -14.10
C GLU A 48 -13.51 0.15 -15.03
N ASN A 49 -14.16 -1.01 -14.97
CA ASN A 49 -13.98 -2.12 -15.93
C ASN A 49 -12.53 -2.64 -16.10
N GLY A 50 -11.74 -2.65 -15.05
CA GLY A 50 -10.47 -3.39 -15.03
C GLY A 50 -9.33 -2.78 -15.84
N ALA A 51 -9.36 -1.47 -16.12
CA ALA A 51 -8.25 -0.77 -16.78
C ALA A 51 -6.95 -0.96 -15.97
N ASN A 52 -6.03 -1.78 -16.52
CA ASN A 52 -4.81 -2.23 -15.82
C ASN A 52 -3.69 -1.18 -15.72
N ASN A 53 -3.96 0.09 -16.09
CA ASN A 53 -2.91 1.10 -16.25
C ASN A 53 -2.80 2.07 -15.06
N ASN A 54 -3.57 1.87 -13.99
CA ASN A 54 -3.63 2.80 -12.86
C ASN A 54 -2.29 2.96 -12.15
N PHE A 55 -1.54 1.85 -11.98
CA PHE A 55 -0.20 1.91 -11.40
C PHE A 55 0.73 2.80 -12.24
N MET A 56 0.73 2.64 -13.56
CA MET A 56 1.59 3.43 -14.44
C MET A 56 1.24 4.91 -14.47
N LYS A 57 -0.03 5.28 -14.30
CA LYS A 57 -0.45 6.68 -14.17
C LYS A 57 0.19 7.30 -12.93
N LEU A 58 0.05 6.66 -11.76
CA LEU A 58 0.68 7.12 -10.53
C LEU A 58 2.21 7.10 -10.61
N PHE A 59 2.78 6.07 -11.24
CA PHE A 59 4.23 5.99 -11.42
C PHE A 59 4.78 7.10 -12.31
N LYS A 60 4.10 7.46 -13.40
CA LYS A 60 4.46 8.62 -14.23
C LYS A 60 4.39 9.92 -13.42
N TYR A 61 3.33 10.10 -12.63
CA TYR A 61 3.17 11.27 -11.77
C TYR A 61 4.37 11.46 -10.85
N ILE A 62 4.75 10.43 -10.08
CA ILE A 62 5.90 10.52 -9.17
C ILE A 62 7.26 10.57 -9.89
N SER A 63 7.31 10.16 -11.15
CA SER A 63 8.53 10.21 -11.99
C SER A 63 8.75 11.56 -12.67
N GLY A 64 7.90 12.56 -12.41
CA GLY A 64 8.05 13.92 -12.92
C GLY A 64 6.94 14.40 -13.87
N ASN A 65 5.91 13.57 -14.17
CA ASN A 65 4.73 14.04 -14.92
C ASN A 65 3.77 14.81 -14.00
N ASN A 66 4.25 15.94 -13.48
CA ASN A 66 3.54 16.83 -12.58
C ASN A 66 3.91 18.29 -12.88
N SER A 67 3.21 19.23 -12.24
CA SER A 67 3.30 20.67 -12.52
C SER A 67 4.73 21.25 -12.41
N ASN A 68 5.58 20.64 -11.59
CA ASN A 68 6.92 21.13 -11.31
C ASN A 68 8.02 20.28 -11.95
N ASN A 69 7.67 19.24 -12.74
CA ASN A 69 8.59 18.22 -13.26
C ASN A 69 9.46 17.58 -12.16
N GLU A 70 8.92 17.52 -10.95
CA GLU A 70 9.60 17.04 -9.75
C GLU A 70 9.53 15.51 -9.66
N LYS A 71 10.66 14.87 -9.32
CA LYS A 71 10.67 13.45 -8.94
C LYS A 71 10.28 13.32 -7.47
N ILE A 72 9.14 12.67 -7.24
CA ILE A 72 8.66 12.32 -5.90
C ILE A 72 9.12 10.89 -5.60
N ALA A 73 9.73 10.67 -4.44
CA ALA A 73 10.22 9.35 -4.07
C ALA A 73 9.07 8.36 -3.91
N MET A 74 9.28 7.11 -4.36
CA MET A 74 8.33 6.02 -4.12
C MET A 74 8.30 5.68 -2.64
N THR A 75 7.12 5.41 -2.12
CA THR A 75 6.91 4.96 -0.74
C THR A 75 6.21 3.60 -0.70
N THR A 76 6.13 3.01 0.46
CA THR A 76 5.33 1.82 0.74
C THR A 76 4.36 2.08 1.90
N PRO A 77 3.24 1.39 1.97
CA PRO A 77 2.71 0.43 0.99
C PRO A 77 1.95 1.09 -0.17
N VAL A 78 1.67 0.29 -1.19
CA VAL A 78 0.68 0.57 -2.23
C VAL A 78 -0.65 -0.03 -1.80
N TYR A 79 -1.71 0.78 -1.84
CA TYR A 79 -3.07 0.35 -1.53
C TYR A 79 -3.82 0.03 -2.82
N LEU A 80 -4.45 -1.13 -2.88
CA LEU A 80 -5.28 -1.57 -3.98
C LEU A 80 -6.67 -1.93 -3.43
N SER A 81 -7.72 -1.37 -4.00
CA SER A 81 -9.10 -1.72 -3.69
C SER A 81 -9.82 -2.16 -4.96
N LYS A 82 -10.69 -3.11 -4.79
CA LYS A 82 -11.63 -3.53 -5.82
C LYS A 82 -13.00 -3.65 -5.19
N GLU A 83 -13.93 -2.81 -5.63
CA GLU A 83 -15.32 -2.82 -5.21
C GLU A 83 -16.19 -2.87 -6.46
N ASP A 84 -16.92 -3.95 -6.64
CA ASP A 84 -17.67 -4.24 -7.87
C ASP A 84 -16.80 -4.14 -9.12
N ASN A 85 -17.10 -3.20 -10.01
CA ASN A 85 -16.33 -2.91 -11.22
C ASN A 85 -15.33 -1.76 -11.05
N ILE A 86 -15.25 -1.17 -9.84
CA ILE A 86 -14.36 -0.05 -9.54
C ILE A 86 -13.05 -0.59 -8.99
N ASN A 87 -11.95 -0.26 -9.64
CA ASN A 87 -10.62 -0.53 -9.13
C ASN A 87 -9.96 0.78 -8.73
N SER A 88 -9.32 0.82 -7.57
CA SER A 88 -8.50 1.97 -7.19
C SER A 88 -7.11 1.55 -6.78
N ILE A 89 -6.15 2.41 -7.06
CA ILE A 89 -4.77 2.31 -6.56
C ILE A 89 -4.42 3.62 -5.89
N GLU A 90 -3.75 3.53 -4.73
CA GLU A 90 -3.29 4.70 -3.99
C GLU A 90 -1.82 4.56 -3.63
N PHE A 91 -1.05 5.62 -3.87
CA PHE A 91 0.31 5.78 -3.35
C PHE A 91 0.27 6.76 -2.18
N VAL A 92 0.99 6.44 -1.12
CA VAL A 92 1.26 7.39 -0.05
C VAL A 92 2.37 8.33 -0.51
N MET A 93 2.25 9.61 -0.27
CA MET A 93 3.32 10.56 -0.58
C MET A 93 4.34 10.58 0.57
N PRO A 94 5.64 10.84 0.28
CA PRO A 94 6.65 11.00 1.32
C PRO A 94 6.23 12.01 2.39
N ALA A 95 6.61 11.76 3.64
CA ALA A 95 6.18 12.58 4.79
C ALA A 95 6.59 14.06 4.71
N LYS A 96 7.56 14.40 3.87
CA LYS A 96 7.97 15.79 3.59
C LYS A 96 6.92 16.63 2.84
N HIS A 97 5.92 15.97 2.21
CA HIS A 97 4.89 16.65 1.42
C HIS A 97 3.61 16.86 2.23
N ASN A 98 2.99 18.02 2.00
CA ASN A 98 1.66 18.40 2.46
C ASN A 98 0.84 18.94 1.28
N MET A 99 -0.42 19.32 1.50
CA MET A 99 -1.29 19.82 0.42
C MET A 99 -0.82 21.12 -0.23
N ASP A 100 0.02 21.91 0.46
CA ASP A 100 0.51 23.20 -0.04
C ASP A 100 1.73 23.05 -0.95
N ASN A 101 2.58 22.01 -0.70
CA ASN A 101 3.85 21.84 -1.40
C ASN A 101 3.90 20.65 -2.36
N ILE A 102 2.89 19.79 -2.39
CA ILE A 102 2.85 18.65 -3.31
C ILE A 102 2.60 19.11 -4.75
N SER A 103 3.43 18.66 -5.69
CA SER A 103 3.27 18.99 -7.12
C SER A 103 1.97 18.42 -7.67
N LYS A 104 1.18 19.24 -8.37
CA LYS A 104 -0.09 18.81 -8.96
C LYS A 104 0.14 17.82 -10.10
N PRO A 105 -0.63 16.74 -10.21
CA PRO A 105 -0.52 15.81 -11.34
C PRO A 105 -0.98 16.50 -12.65
N ASN A 106 -0.32 16.17 -13.77
CA ASN A 106 -0.74 16.59 -15.10
C ASN A 106 -1.87 15.69 -15.67
N ASP A 107 -2.06 14.50 -15.09
CA ASP A 107 -3.17 13.58 -15.44
C ASP A 107 -4.36 13.86 -14.53
N GLU A 108 -5.47 14.34 -15.08
CA GLU A 108 -6.72 14.70 -14.37
C GLU A 108 -7.38 13.50 -13.66
N ASN A 109 -7.05 12.27 -14.05
CA ASN A 109 -7.53 11.07 -13.38
C ASN A 109 -6.85 10.82 -12.03
N ILE A 110 -5.78 11.56 -11.71
CA ILE A 110 -5.07 11.43 -10.44
C ILE A 110 -5.62 12.46 -9.45
N LYS A 111 -6.15 11.96 -8.34
CA LYS A 111 -6.62 12.79 -7.24
C LYS A 111 -5.60 12.78 -6.10
N ILE A 112 -5.13 13.97 -5.73
CA ILE A 112 -4.36 14.16 -4.50
C ILE A 112 -5.32 14.54 -3.38
N TYR A 113 -5.14 13.91 -2.22
CA TYR A 113 -5.97 14.19 -1.05
C TYR A 113 -5.24 13.84 0.25
N GLU A 114 -5.64 14.48 1.32
CA GLU A 114 -5.23 14.12 2.67
C GLU A 114 -6.17 13.06 3.24
N SER A 115 -5.62 11.90 3.61
CA SER A 115 -6.39 10.83 4.24
C SER A 115 -6.71 11.22 5.68
N LYS A 116 -7.91 10.89 6.14
CA LYS A 116 -8.26 11.09 7.56
C LYS A 116 -7.52 10.07 8.41
N ALA A 117 -6.97 10.52 9.54
CA ALA A 117 -6.46 9.63 10.58
C ALA A 117 -7.53 8.62 11.03
N GLY A 118 -7.12 7.47 11.53
CA GLY A 118 -8.07 6.48 12.02
C GLY A 118 -7.47 5.11 12.28
N HIS A 119 -8.33 4.24 12.79
CA HIS A 119 -7.96 2.87 13.11
C HIS A 119 -8.25 1.94 11.94
N TYR A 120 -7.34 0.98 11.76
CA TYR A 120 -7.43 -0.05 10.73
C TYR A 120 -7.08 -1.40 11.34
N ALA A 121 -7.84 -2.43 10.96
CA ALA A 121 -7.46 -3.80 11.23
C ALA A 121 -6.76 -4.38 10.00
N SER A 122 -5.71 -5.17 10.20
CA SER A 122 -4.94 -5.79 9.13
C SER A 122 -4.59 -7.23 9.45
N VAL A 123 -4.53 -8.07 8.40
CA VAL A 123 -3.98 -9.43 8.46
C VAL A 123 -2.85 -9.55 7.44
N ARG A 124 -1.64 -9.89 7.93
CA ARG A 124 -0.44 -10.05 7.13
C ARG A 124 -0.32 -11.44 6.54
N PHE A 125 0.18 -11.51 5.29
CA PHE A 125 0.53 -12.76 4.64
C PHE A 125 1.75 -12.62 3.72
N SER A 126 2.37 -13.76 3.36
CA SER A 126 3.54 -13.81 2.49
C SER A 126 3.22 -14.34 1.09
N GLY A 127 4.19 -14.25 0.18
CA GLY A 127 4.10 -14.71 -1.20
C GLY A 127 3.29 -13.76 -2.09
N TRP A 128 2.80 -14.24 -3.25
CA TRP A 128 2.07 -13.41 -4.22
C TRP A 128 0.62 -13.17 -3.79
N GLY A 129 0.16 -11.92 -3.92
CA GLY A 129 -1.23 -11.50 -3.67
C GLY A 129 -2.13 -11.81 -4.87
N ASN A 130 -2.54 -13.07 -5.05
CA ASN A 130 -3.55 -13.43 -6.05
C ASN A 130 -4.97 -13.32 -5.48
N ARG A 131 -5.98 -13.32 -6.36
CA ARG A 131 -7.41 -13.17 -5.98
C ARG A 131 -7.85 -14.15 -4.90
N LYS A 132 -7.45 -15.43 -5.00
CA LYS A 132 -7.82 -16.47 -4.04
C LYS A 132 -7.27 -16.19 -2.66
N LYS A 133 -5.99 -15.80 -2.58
CA LYS A 133 -5.33 -15.44 -1.32
C LYS A 133 -5.96 -14.19 -0.70
N ILE A 134 -6.12 -13.13 -1.49
CA ILE A 134 -6.72 -11.88 -1.00
C ILE A 134 -8.12 -12.17 -0.43
N LYS A 135 -8.97 -12.90 -1.13
CA LYS A 135 -10.30 -13.30 -0.64
C LYS A 135 -10.22 -14.11 0.66
N ASN A 136 -9.31 -15.09 0.73
CA ASN A 136 -9.13 -15.90 1.94
C ASN A 136 -8.71 -15.05 3.15
N TYR A 137 -7.74 -14.16 2.98
CA TYR A 137 -7.28 -13.30 4.07
C TYR A 137 -8.29 -12.19 4.41
N SER A 138 -9.14 -11.77 3.47
CA SER A 138 -10.30 -10.91 3.77
C SER A 138 -11.30 -11.61 4.68
N ASN A 139 -11.60 -12.88 4.42
CA ASN A 139 -12.49 -13.66 5.29
C ASN A 139 -11.90 -13.81 6.69
N ILE A 140 -10.61 -14.17 6.80
CA ILE A 140 -9.91 -14.26 8.10
C ILE A 140 -9.97 -12.91 8.85
N LEU A 141 -9.79 -11.79 8.15
CA LEU A 141 -9.90 -10.46 8.74
C LEU A 141 -11.31 -10.20 9.29
N TYR A 142 -12.35 -10.49 8.51
CA TYR A 142 -13.74 -10.32 8.94
C TYR A 142 -14.12 -11.24 10.11
N ASP A 143 -13.69 -12.51 10.08
CA ASP A 143 -13.92 -13.45 11.18
C ASP A 143 -13.30 -12.94 12.50
N LYS A 144 -12.07 -12.40 12.42
CA LYS A 144 -11.40 -11.79 13.59
C LYS A 144 -12.15 -10.56 14.10
N LEU A 145 -12.63 -9.70 13.21
CA LEU A 145 -13.41 -8.52 13.59
C LEU A 145 -14.74 -8.89 14.24
N ASN A 146 -15.42 -9.92 13.71
CA ASN A 146 -16.66 -10.44 14.28
C ASN A 146 -16.45 -11.01 15.68
N VAL A 147 -15.37 -11.79 15.90
CA VAL A 147 -15.02 -12.32 17.24
C VAL A 147 -14.76 -11.21 18.25
N LEU A 148 -14.20 -10.09 17.80
CA LEU A 148 -13.88 -8.92 18.65
C LEU A 148 -15.04 -7.91 18.75
N ASP A 149 -16.18 -8.18 18.09
CA ASP A 149 -17.32 -7.23 17.97
C ASP A 149 -16.93 -5.85 17.46
N ILE A 150 -16.01 -5.81 16.49
CA ILE A 150 -15.50 -4.56 15.89
C ILE A 150 -16.13 -4.36 14.53
N LYS A 151 -16.78 -3.20 14.31
CA LYS A 151 -17.39 -2.83 13.03
C LYS A 151 -16.34 -2.30 12.07
N HIS A 152 -16.39 -2.77 10.81
CA HIS A 152 -15.56 -2.24 9.73
C HIS A 152 -16.33 -1.18 8.90
N ILE A 153 -15.56 -0.31 8.24
CA ILE A 153 -16.06 0.75 7.36
C ILE A 153 -15.56 0.49 5.94
N GLY A 154 -16.49 0.24 5.03
CA GLY A 154 -16.21 -0.02 3.62
C GLY A 154 -15.54 -1.37 3.35
N SER A 155 -14.99 -1.51 2.14
CA SER A 155 -14.35 -2.72 1.65
C SER A 155 -12.85 -2.75 1.99
N PRO A 156 -12.24 -3.95 2.12
CA PRO A 156 -10.84 -4.06 2.47
C PRO A 156 -9.93 -3.67 1.30
N TYR A 157 -8.78 -3.11 1.64
CA TYR A 157 -7.66 -2.93 0.75
C TYR A 157 -6.77 -4.18 0.71
N PHE A 158 -6.29 -4.54 -0.46
CA PHE A 158 -5.06 -5.30 -0.58
C PHE A 158 -3.89 -4.32 -0.52
N VAL A 159 -2.93 -4.57 0.37
CA VAL A 159 -1.84 -3.65 0.68
C VAL A 159 -0.51 -4.35 0.38
N SER A 160 0.28 -3.79 -0.54
CA SER A 160 1.54 -4.37 -0.99
C SER A 160 2.73 -3.50 -0.60
N TYR A 161 3.72 -4.12 0.06
CA TYR A 161 4.94 -3.44 0.53
C TYR A 161 6.16 -3.66 -0.37
N ASN A 162 6.04 -4.49 -1.38
CA ASN A 162 7.20 -4.90 -2.15
C ASN A 162 7.05 -4.61 -3.64
N SER A 163 8.19 -4.29 -4.26
CA SER A 163 8.33 -4.24 -5.71
C SER A 163 7.80 -5.52 -6.37
N PRO A 164 7.22 -5.45 -7.59
CA PRO A 164 6.80 -6.64 -8.34
C PRO A 164 7.97 -7.59 -8.65
N TYR A 165 9.20 -7.13 -8.62
CA TYR A 165 10.39 -7.96 -8.86
C TYR A 165 10.87 -8.76 -7.64
N LYS A 166 10.38 -8.45 -6.43
CA LYS A 166 10.75 -9.19 -5.22
C LYS A 166 10.04 -10.54 -5.19
N VAL A 167 10.78 -11.64 -5.28
CA VAL A 167 10.24 -13.00 -5.32
C VAL A 167 10.04 -13.59 -3.93
N PHE A 168 11.01 -13.39 -3.01
CA PHE A 168 11.01 -13.98 -1.67
C PHE A 168 10.64 -12.98 -0.58
N ASN A 169 10.18 -13.49 0.55
CA ASN A 169 9.86 -12.72 1.76
C ASN A 169 8.95 -11.50 1.48
N ARG A 170 7.95 -11.69 0.62
CA ARG A 170 7.00 -10.62 0.33
C ARG A 170 6.12 -10.35 1.54
N ARG A 171 5.94 -9.07 1.85
CA ARG A 171 4.95 -8.60 2.81
C ARG A 171 3.72 -8.08 2.06
N ASN A 172 2.60 -8.73 2.28
CA ASN A 172 1.29 -8.26 1.84
C ASN A 172 0.33 -8.29 3.01
N GLU A 173 -0.70 -7.46 2.93
CA GLU A 173 -1.73 -7.39 3.96
C GLU A 173 -3.10 -7.23 3.30
N VAL A 174 -4.14 -7.69 3.98
CA VAL A 174 -5.50 -7.23 3.77
C VAL A 174 -5.83 -6.33 4.94
N MET A 175 -6.37 -5.14 4.68
CA MET A 175 -6.59 -4.12 5.69
C MET A 175 -7.91 -3.41 5.45
N VAL A 176 -8.66 -3.15 6.53
CA VAL A 176 -9.93 -2.43 6.47
C VAL A 176 -9.98 -1.37 7.57
N LYS A 177 -10.61 -0.24 7.27
CA LYS A 177 -10.89 0.78 8.29
C LYS A 177 -11.94 0.27 9.27
N ILE A 178 -11.78 0.61 10.56
CA ILE A 178 -12.68 0.14 11.63
C ILE A 178 -13.18 1.30 12.50
N GLU A 179 -14.34 1.09 13.12
CA GLU A 179 -14.78 1.87 14.28
C GLU A 179 -14.11 1.29 15.52
N TYR A 180 -13.19 2.02 16.12
CA TYR A 180 -12.44 1.55 17.28
C TYR A 180 -12.34 2.64 18.33
N ASN A 181 -12.93 2.37 19.51
CA ASN A 181 -12.85 3.25 20.67
C ASN A 181 -11.78 2.74 21.63
N THR A 182 -10.74 3.52 21.84
CA THR A 182 -9.64 3.21 22.77
C THR A 182 -10.09 3.19 24.25
N ASN A 183 -11.30 3.64 24.54
CA ASN A 183 -11.81 3.80 25.91
C ASN A 183 -12.53 2.54 26.47
N LEU A 184 -12.44 1.39 25.81
CA LEU A 184 -13.11 0.14 26.21
C LEU A 184 -12.15 -0.97 26.69
N GLN A 185 -10.92 -0.60 27.09
CA GLN A 185 -9.97 -1.52 27.73
C GLN A 185 -9.70 -1.11 29.16
#